data_e68210b7f6eb77b97bd740fcc4a6f0f0
#
_entry.id   e68210b7f6eb77b97bd740fcc4a6f0f0
#
_cell.length_a   1.000
_cell.length_b   1.000
_cell.length_c   1.000
_cell.angle_alpha   90.00
_cell.angle_beta   90.00
_cell.angle_gamma   90.00
#
_symmetry.space_group_name_H-M   'P 1'
#
loop_
_entity.id
_entity.type
_entity.pdbx_description
1 polymer ?
#
loop_
_entity_poly.entity_id
_entity_poly.type
_entity_poly.pdbx_seq_one_letter_code
_entity_poly.pdbx_strand_id
1 'polypeptide(L)'
;ICHDILHVEPEHQQALVMLVLVTTDQFAENPAIGINQALDLIPRLHSEYERAYYTGIIYERQGKARLVRDYPGAGFDAYDLFHEAMDWFEKAEVIHPAANEDTVLRWNNCARLIMANRLKPRSRDETEQGIE
;
A
#
# COMPACT_ATOMS: atom_id res chain seq x y z
N ILE A 1 19.43 5.02 -9.95
CA ILE A 1 19.94 5.96 -8.94
C ILE A 1 19.75 5.39 -7.52
N CYS A 2 18.55 4.95 -7.16
CA CYS A 2 18.30 4.43 -5.81
C CYS A 2 19.19 3.22 -5.49
N HIS A 3 19.33 2.29 -6.43
CA HIS A 3 20.16 1.10 -6.23
C HIS A 3 21.63 1.47 -6.09
N ASP A 4 22.10 2.47 -6.85
CA ASP A 4 23.50 2.92 -6.77
C ASP A 4 23.78 3.53 -5.38
N ILE A 5 22.86 4.37 -4.89
CA ILE A 5 23.00 4.98 -3.57
C ILE A 5 23.00 3.90 -2.49
N LEU A 6 22.08 2.93 -2.58
CA LEU A 6 21.94 1.87 -1.60
C LEU A 6 23.09 0.86 -1.67
N HIS A 7 23.79 0.75 -2.80
CA HIS A 7 24.99 -0.06 -2.89
C HIS A 7 26.12 0.52 -2.03
N VAL A 8 26.24 1.84 -1.99
CA VAL A 8 27.26 2.52 -1.19
C VAL A 8 26.78 2.74 0.26
N GLU A 9 25.53 3.14 0.43
CA GLU A 9 24.91 3.39 1.73
C GLU A 9 23.61 2.60 1.84
N PRO A 10 23.65 1.33 2.32
CA PRO A 10 22.45 0.47 2.34
C PRO A 10 21.33 1.00 3.21
N GLU A 11 21.63 1.87 4.16
CA GLU A 11 20.65 2.43 5.09
C GLU A 11 20.21 3.86 4.73
N HIS A 12 20.54 4.34 3.54
CA HIS A 12 20.18 5.69 3.11
C HIS A 12 18.66 5.82 3.03
N GLN A 13 18.09 6.61 3.94
CA GLN A 13 16.65 6.65 4.17
C GLN A 13 15.86 7.19 2.98
N GLN A 14 16.32 8.29 2.39
CA GLN A 14 15.64 8.87 1.22
C GLN A 14 15.67 7.93 0.02
N ALA A 15 16.78 7.23 -0.18
CA ALA A 15 16.89 6.27 -1.27
C ALA A 15 15.97 5.06 -1.05
N LEU A 16 15.82 4.60 0.19
CA LEU A 16 14.89 3.53 0.52
C LEU A 16 13.44 3.95 0.24
N VAL A 17 13.04 5.15 0.64
CA VAL A 17 11.72 5.68 0.35
C VAL A 17 11.48 5.77 -1.16
N MET A 18 12.44 6.31 -1.90
CA MET A 18 12.32 6.39 -3.37
C MET A 18 12.18 5.00 -3.98
N LEU A 19 12.93 4.03 -3.49
CA LEU A 19 12.85 2.66 -4.00
C LEU A 19 11.48 2.04 -3.73
N VAL A 20 10.90 2.28 -2.55
CA VAL A 20 9.53 1.85 -2.25
C VAL A 20 8.56 2.46 -3.26
N LEU A 21 8.65 3.77 -3.50
CA LEU A 21 7.74 4.46 -4.41
C LEU A 21 7.90 3.97 -5.86
N VAL A 22 9.12 3.79 -6.32
CA VAL A 22 9.39 3.29 -7.68
C VAL A 22 8.88 1.85 -7.84
N THR A 23 9.10 1.02 -6.83
CA THR A 23 8.63 -0.37 -6.86
C THR A 23 7.11 -0.43 -6.94
N THR A 24 6.42 0.38 -6.12
CA THR A 24 4.96 0.40 -6.09
C THR A 24 4.35 0.98 -7.37
N ASP A 25 5.04 1.89 -8.04
CA ASP A 25 4.58 2.45 -9.32
C ASP A 25 4.48 1.39 -10.41
N GLN A 26 5.20 0.28 -10.28
CA GLN A 26 5.21 -0.78 -11.27
C GLN A 26 4.11 -1.83 -11.06
N PHE A 27 3.38 -1.77 -9.97
CA PHE A 27 2.38 -2.79 -9.64
C PHE A 27 1.33 -3.00 -10.73
N ALA A 28 0.83 -1.93 -11.33
CA ALA A 28 -0.22 -2.02 -12.35
C ALA A 28 0.31 -2.57 -13.67
N GLU A 29 1.56 -2.25 -14.01
CA GLU A 29 2.15 -2.56 -15.32
C GLU A 29 2.88 -3.89 -15.35
N ASN A 30 3.43 -4.31 -14.23
CA ASN A 30 4.26 -5.52 -14.16
C ASN A 30 3.74 -6.48 -13.09
N PRO A 31 2.96 -7.51 -13.49
CA PRO A 31 2.42 -8.48 -12.53
C PRO A 31 3.49 -9.29 -11.78
N ALA A 32 4.72 -9.33 -12.29
CA ALA A 32 5.81 -10.03 -11.61
C ALA A 32 6.28 -9.27 -10.36
N ILE A 33 5.99 -7.97 -10.27
CA ILE A 33 6.34 -7.17 -9.11
C ILE A 33 5.17 -7.18 -8.13
N GLY A 34 5.38 -7.83 -7.00
CA GLY A 34 4.37 -7.98 -5.97
C GLY A 34 4.64 -7.09 -4.76
N ILE A 35 3.65 -7.07 -3.89
CA ILE A 35 3.67 -6.28 -2.67
C ILE A 35 4.87 -6.63 -1.77
N ASN A 36 5.29 -7.89 -1.76
CA ASN A 36 6.37 -8.34 -0.89
C ASN A 36 7.70 -7.66 -1.20
N GLN A 37 7.96 -7.37 -2.48
CA GLN A 37 9.19 -6.68 -2.88
C GLN A 37 9.29 -5.29 -2.24
N ALA A 38 8.17 -4.59 -2.13
CA ALA A 38 8.11 -3.30 -1.47
C ALA A 38 8.12 -3.44 0.06
N LEU A 39 7.36 -4.40 0.59
CA LEU A 39 7.28 -4.61 2.05
C LEU A 39 8.63 -5.01 2.65
N ASP A 40 9.48 -5.71 1.90
CA ASP A 40 10.80 -6.11 2.37
C ASP A 40 11.72 -4.91 2.65
N LEU A 41 11.43 -3.76 2.07
CA LEU A 41 12.21 -2.53 2.30
C LEU A 41 11.82 -1.81 3.59
N ILE A 42 10.60 -2.04 4.08
CA ILE A 42 10.04 -1.30 5.22
C ILE A 42 10.88 -1.44 6.51
N PRO A 43 11.34 -2.65 6.90
CA PRO A 43 12.13 -2.77 8.13
C PRO A 43 13.44 -1.98 8.12
N ARG A 44 13.92 -1.59 6.95
CA ARG A 44 15.15 -0.80 6.82
C ARG A 44 14.94 0.70 7.06
N LEU A 45 13.68 1.15 7.09
CA LEU A 45 13.36 2.53 7.49
C LEU A 45 13.48 2.67 9.00
N HIS A 46 14.12 3.75 9.44
CA HIS A 46 14.40 3.96 10.87
C HIS A 46 13.22 4.57 11.62
N SER A 47 12.40 5.38 10.96
CA SER A 47 11.26 6.05 11.56
C SER A 47 10.07 5.11 11.67
N GLU A 48 9.55 4.93 12.87
CA GLU A 48 8.33 4.15 13.09
C GLU A 48 7.15 4.73 12.31
N TYR A 49 7.05 6.06 12.27
CA TYR A 49 6.02 6.75 11.50
C TYR A 49 6.15 6.41 10.01
N GLU A 50 7.34 6.51 9.45
CA GLU A 50 7.57 6.23 8.03
C GLU A 50 7.29 4.76 7.71
N ARG A 51 7.64 3.83 8.58
CA ARG A 51 7.31 2.41 8.37
C ARG A 51 5.80 2.21 8.23
N ALA A 52 5.01 2.82 9.11
CA ALA A 52 3.56 2.71 9.05
C ALA A 52 2.99 3.41 7.81
N TYR A 53 3.44 4.63 7.56
CA TYR A 53 2.96 5.45 6.45
C TYR A 53 3.22 4.78 5.09
N TYR A 54 4.45 4.34 4.86
CA TYR A 54 4.81 3.73 3.57
C TYR A 54 4.24 2.33 3.40
N THR A 55 4.01 1.61 4.49
CA THR A 55 3.24 0.37 4.40
C THR A 55 1.82 0.65 3.90
N GLY A 56 1.20 1.70 4.41
CA GLY A 56 -0.11 2.14 3.91
C GLY A 56 -0.08 2.49 2.42
N ILE A 57 0.95 3.21 1.98
CA ILE A 57 1.12 3.57 0.55
C ILE A 57 1.26 2.31 -0.31
N ILE A 58 2.00 1.32 0.15
CA ILE A 58 2.18 0.06 -0.58
C ILE A 58 0.82 -0.63 -0.82
N TYR A 59 0.02 -0.76 0.22
CA TYR A 59 -1.31 -1.37 0.11
C TYR A 59 -2.26 -0.55 -0.75
N GLU A 60 -2.24 0.77 -0.61
CA GLU A 60 -3.07 1.66 -1.44
C GLU A 60 -2.75 1.50 -2.92
N ARG A 61 -1.47 1.51 -3.27
CA ARG A 61 -1.04 1.39 -4.66
C ARG A 61 -1.35 0.02 -5.25
N GLN A 62 -1.24 -1.04 -4.44
CA GLN A 62 -1.64 -2.37 -4.89
C GLN A 62 -3.15 -2.46 -5.12
N GLY A 63 -3.94 -1.82 -4.25
CA GLY A 63 -5.39 -1.74 -4.45
C GLY A 63 -5.74 -1.06 -5.77
N LYS A 64 -5.10 0.06 -6.07
CA LYS A 64 -5.29 0.76 -7.36
C LYS A 64 -4.88 -0.12 -8.53
N ALA A 65 -3.79 -0.86 -8.40
CA ALA A 65 -3.31 -1.76 -9.46
C ALA A 65 -4.31 -2.87 -9.75
N ARG A 66 -4.97 -3.40 -8.72
CA ARG A 66 -6.01 -4.42 -8.90
C ARG A 66 -7.19 -3.88 -9.68
N LEU A 67 -7.60 -2.64 -9.40
CA LEU A 67 -8.70 -2.00 -10.13
C LEU A 67 -8.33 -1.79 -11.61
N VAL A 68 -7.09 -1.40 -11.89
CA VAL A 68 -6.61 -1.21 -13.27
C VAL A 68 -6.63 -2.51 -14.05
N ARG A 69 -6.22 -3.61 -13.43
CA ARG A 69 -6.20 -4.93 -14.06
C ARG A 69 -7.58 -5.50 -14.34
N ASP A 70 -8.55 -5.15 -13.51
CA ASP A 70 -9.97 -5.44 -13.69
C ASP A 70 -10.25 -6.90 -14.09
N TYR A 71 -9.91 -7.84 -13.23
CA TYR A 71 -10.20 -9.26 -13.36
C TYR A 71 -11.39 -9.64 -12.47
N PRO A 72 -12.00 -10.82 -12.65
CA PRO A 72 -13.08 -11.26 -11.74
C PRO A 72 -12.61 -11.31 -10.29
N GLY A 73 -13.32 -10.60 -9.41
CA GLY A 73 -12.96 -10.50 -8.00
C GLY A 73 -11.99 -9.38 -7.68
N ALA A 74 -11.53 -8.61 -8.67
CA ALA A 74 -10.60 -7.50 -8.44
C ALA A 74 -11.14 -6.48 -7.44
N GLY A 75 -12.44 -6.21 -7.47
CA GLY A 75 -13.07 -5.27 -6.54
C GLY A 75 -12.98 -5.74 -5.09
N PHE A 76 -13.13 -7.03 -4.85
CA PHE A 76 -12.98 -7.60 -3.51
C PHE A 76 -11.54 -7.49 -3.01
N ASP A 77 -10.58 -7.80 -3.89
CA ASP A 77 -9.16 -7.67 -3.55
C ASP A 77 -8.80 -6.21 -3.26
N ALA A 78 -9.28 -5.29 -4.09
CA ALA A 78 -9.03 -3.86 -3.91
C ALA A 78 -9.63 -3.36 -2.60
N TYR A 79 -10.85 -3.80 -2.26
CA TYR A 79 -11.48 -3.45 -0.98
C TYR A 79 -10.58 -3.82 0.20
N ASP A 80 -10.10 -5.06 0.23
CA ASP A 80 -9.25 -5.54 1.30
C ASP A 80 -7.94 -4.75 1.37
N LEU A 81 -7.34 -4.47 0.22
CA LEU A 81 -6.08 -3.72 0.15
C LEU A 81 -6.26 -2.27 0.62
N PHE A 82 -7.34 -1.61 0.24
CA PHE A 82 -7.60 -0.25 0.69
C PHE A 82 -7.88 -0.19 2.19
N HIS A 83 -8.60 -1.17 2.74
CA HIS A 83 -8.83 -1.24 4.18
C HIS A 83 -7.54 -1.48 4.95
N GLU A 84 -6.68 -2.35 4.44
CA GLU A 84 -5.37 -2.56 5.04
C GLU A 84 -4.56 -1.25 5.03
N ALA A 85 -4.58 -0.53 3.90
CA ALA A 85 -3.91 0.76 3.80
C ALA A 85 -4.45 1.75 4.84
N MET A 86 -5.77 1.82 4.97
CA MET A 86 -6.42 2.73 5.93
C MET A 86 -6.00 2.42 7.36
N ASP A 87 -5.89 1.15 7.73
CA ASP A 87 -5.44 0.73 9.04
C ASP A 87 -4.02 1.20 9.33
N TRP A 88 -3.13 1.12 8.34
CA TRP A 88 -1.75 1.59 8.49
C TRP A 88 -1.68 3.12 8.57
N PHE A 89 -2.50 3.83 7.83
CA PHE A 89 -2.56 5.30 7.94
C PHE A 89 -3.09 5.72 9.32
N GLU A 90 -4.04 4.98 9.89
CA GLU A 90 -4.50 5.21 11.25
C GLU A 90 -3.38 5.01 12.27
N LYS A 91 -2.59 3.97 12.12
CA LYS A 91 -1.43 3.72 12.98
C LYS A 91 -0.42 4.84 12.87
N ALA A 92 -0.13 5.30 11.65
CA ALA A 92 0.79 6.40 11.43
C ALA A 92 0.30 7.68 12.12
N GLU A 93 -0.99 7.96 12.05
CA GLU A 93 -1.60 9.13 12.70
C GLU A 93 -1.46 9.06 14.22
N VAL A 94 -1.62 7.90 14.81
CA VAL A 94 -1.43 7.71 16.26
C VAL A 94 0.02 7.96 16.66
N ILE A 95 0.98 7.51 15.85
CA ILE A 95 2.41 7.70 16.14
C ILE A 95 2.78 9.18 16.07
N HIS A 96 2.22 9.92 15.11
CA HIS A 96 2.63 11.31 14.87
C HIS A 96 1.44 12.19 14.48
N PRO A 97 0.50 12.45 15.40
CA PRO A 97 -0.76 13.15 15.04
C PRO A 97 -0.56 14.56 14.52
N ALA A 98 0.43 15.28 15.04
CA ALA A 98 0.64 16.69 14.68
C ALA A 98 1.35 16.88 13.35
N ALA A 99 1.93 15.83 12.76
CA ALA A 99 2.75 15.98 11.58
C ALA A 99 1.94 15.98 10.30
N ASN A 100 0.61 15.61 10.31
CA ASN A 100 0.15 15.12 9.05
C ASN A 100 -1.27 15.24 8.65
N GLU A 101 -1.46 16.25 7.85
CA GLU A 101 -2.55 16.27 6.90
C GLU A 101 -2.43 15.11 5.88
N ASP A 102 -1.19 14.65 5.56
CA ASP A 102 -0.97 13.61 4.55
C ASP A 102 -1.60 12.27 4.90
N THR A 103 -1.49 11.81 6.15
CA THR A 103 -2.14 10.56 6.57
C THR A 103 -3.64 10.63 6.47
N VAL A 104 -4.23 11.76 6.87
CA VAL A 104 -5.67 11.98 6.79
C VAL A 104 -6.12 12.02 5.33
N LEU A 105 -5.36 12.72 4.49
CA LEU A 105 -5.68 12.82 3.05
C LEU A 105 -5.57 11.46 2.37
N ARG A 106 -4.58 10.66 2.71
CA ARG A 106 -4.41 9.30 2.17
C ARG A 106 -5.55 8.39 2.60
N TRP A 107 -5.91 8.45 3.88
CA TRP A 107 -7.04 7.69 4.41
C TRP A 107 -8.32 8.06 3.67
N ASN A 108 -8.58 9.36 3.54
CA ASN A 108 -9.76 9.86 2.84
C ASN A 108 -9.77 9.45 1.37
N ASN A 109 -8.61 9.41 0.73
CA ASN A 109 -8.49 8.99 -0.65
C ASN A 109 -8.88 7.51 -0.83
N CYS A 110 -8.43 6.65 0.08
CA CYS A 110 -8.84 5.25 0.08
C CYS A 110 -10.36 5.10 0.25
N ALA A 111 -10.94 5.85 1.20
CA ALA A 111 -12.37 5.82 1.43
C ALA A 111 -13.14 6.25 0.18
N ARG A 112 -12.68 7.30 -0.48
CA ARG A 112 -13.31 7.78 -1.72
C ARG A 112 -13.22 6.75 -2.84
N LEU A 113 -12.10 6.08 -2.98
CA LEU A 113 -11.93 5.05 -4.01
C LEU A 113 -12.88 3.87 -3.76
N ILE A 114 -13.04 3.47 -2.51
CA ILE A 114 -13.99 2.43 -2.13
C ILE A 114 -15.41 2.84 -2.53
N MET A 115 -15.80 4.06 -2.20
CA MET A 115 -17.15 4.57 -2.49
C MET A 115 -17.37 4.77 -4.00
N ALA A 116 -16.43 5.40 -4.68
CA ALA A 116 -16.54 5.71 -6.10
C ALA A 116 -16.64 4.45 -6.96
N ASN A 117 -15.93 3.41 -6.59
CA ASN A 117 -15.91 2.13 -7.30
C ASN A 117 -16.90 1.12 -6.74
N ARG A 118 -17.69 1.52 -5.73
CA ARG A 118 -18.71 0.68 -5.09
C ARG A 118 -18.13 -0.65 -4.61
N LEU A 119 -16.94 -0.59 -4.02
CA LEU A 119 -16.24 -1.76 -3.53
C LEU A 119 -16.89 -2.28 -2.26
N LYS A 120 -16.92 -3.60 -2.13
CA LYS A 120 -17.53 -4.29 -0.98
C LYS A 120 -16.64 -5.42 -0.54
N PRO A 121 -16.72 -5.82 0.75
CA PRO A 121 -16.02 -7.01 1.21
C PRO A 121 -16.62 -8.25 0.56
N ARG A 122 -15.82 -9.32 0.45
CA ARG A 122 -16.36 -10.61 0.03
C ARG A 122 -17.47 -11.02 0.96
N SER A 123 -18.55 -11.54 0.39
CA SER A 123 -19.60 -12.11 1.22
C SER A 123 -19.07 -13.38 1.89
N ARG A 124 -19.66 -13.74 3.03
CA ARG A 124 -19.30 -14.96 3.75
C ARG A 124 -19.44 -16.19 2.87
N ASP A 125 -20.50 -16.22 2.05
CA ASP A 125 -20.77 -17.32 1.12
C ASP A 125 -19.70 -17.42 0.04
N GLU A 126 -19.27 -16.29 -0.53
CA GLU A 126 -18.21 -16.26 -1.53
C GLU A 126 -16.88 -16.73 -0.95
N THR A 127 -16.59 -16.37 0.30
CA THR A 127 -15.38 -16.82 0.99
C THR A 127 -15.42 -18.33 1.21
N GLU A 128 -16.55 -18.88 1.62
CA GLU A 128 -16.72 -20.31 1.82
C GLU A 128 -16.57 -21.08 0.50
N GLN A 129 -17.14 -20.57 -0.59
CA GLN A 129 -16.98 -21.16 -1.91
C GLN A 129 -15.52 -21.11 -2.38
N GLY A 130 -14.79 -20.07 -2.03
CA GLY A 130 -13.39 -19.95 -2.36
C GLY A 130 -12.50 -20.94 -1.63
N ILE A 131 -12.95 -21.47 -0.50
CA ILE A 131 -12.22 -22.45 0.31
C ILE A 131 -12.45 -23.88 -0.20
N GLU A 132 -13.62 -24.13 -0.75
CA GLU A 132 -13.97 -25.42 -1.30
C GLU A 132 -13.32 -25.66 -2.66
#